data_6f284e9fef814ed25c680d9a27b7a14e
#
_entry.id   6f284e9fef814ed25c680d9a27b7a14e
#
_cell.length_a   1.000
_cell.length_b   1.000
_cell.length_c   1.000
_cell.angle_alpha   90.00
_cell.angle_beta   90.00
_cell.angle_gamma   90.00
#
_symmetry.space_group_name_H-M   'P 1'
#
loop_
_entity.id
_entity.type
_entity.pdbx_description
1 polymer ?
#
loop_
_entity_poly.entity_id
_entity_poly.type
_entity_poly.pdbx_seq_one_letter_code
_entity_poly.pdbx_strand_id
1 'polypeptide(L)'
;MFIFLFTDFTYLMKLYLMVIFTIGILSDLKLLKSPNKRLILQFLIIIIFLYLLDIKLIFTKFLILDYLLQNIFFSFFFTAFCLLIVINGTNFIDGNNLVVLGYYLILLLIILFFNKHDFQTISKLNIFLLIELISILLIFNFLKKIYLGDNG
;
A
#
# COMPACT_ATOMS: atom_id res chain seq x y z
N MET A 1 -4.04 -7.50 11.55
CA MET A 1 -3.39 -8.78 11.27
C MET A 1 -4.38 -9.94 11.06
N PHE A 2 -5.38 -10.16 11.93
CA PHE A 2 -6.38 -11.24 11.76
C PHE A 2 -7.17 -11.18 10.44
N ILE A 3 -7.56 -10.00 9.96
CA ILE A 3 -8.37 -9.82 8.74
C ILE A 3 -7.65 -10.30 7.49
N PHE A 4 -6.31 -10.18 7.41
CA PHE A 4 -5.54 -10.69 6.28
C PHE A 4 -5.54 -12.21 6.11
N LEU A 5 -5.86 -12.95 7.17
CA LEU A 5 -5.98 -14.41 7.11
C LEU A 5 -7.25 -14.87 6.37
N PHE A 6 -8.29 -14.03 6.37
CA PHE A 6 -9.60 -14.33 5.79
C PHE A 6 -9.82 -13.69 4.40
N THR A 7 -8.82 -12.98 3.86
CA THR A 7 -8.90 -12.40 2.52
C THR A 7 -8.42 -13.39 1.45
N ASP A 8 -8.99 -13.30 0.24
CA ASP A 8 -8.61 -14.14 -0.93
C ASP A 8 -7.25 -13.73 -1.54
N PHE A 9 -6.43 -12.96 -0.82
CA PHE A 9 -5.08 -12.62 -1.27
C PHE A 9 -4.20 -13.86 -1.36
N THR A 10 -3.38 -13.91 -2.41
CA THR A 10 -2.38 -14.98 -2.56
C THR A 10 -1.46 -15.02 -1.34
N TYR A 11 -0.96 -16.21 -1.01
CA TYR A 11 -0.04 -16.40 0.11
C TYR A 11 1.19 -15.47 0.02
N LEU A 12 1.74 -15.29 -1.18
CA LEU A 12 2.84 -14.37 -1.45
C LEU A 12 2.49 -12.92 -1.10
N MET A 13 1.29 -12.46 -1.43
CA MET A 13 0.85 -11.10 -1.12
C MET A 13 0.69 -10.89 0.39
N LYS A 14 0.16 -11.88 1.10
CA LYS A 14 0.07 -11.86 2.57
C LYS A 14 1.46 -11.78 3.20
N LEU A 15 2.39 -12.57 2.71
CA LEU A 15 3.79 -12.56 3.16
C LEU A 15 4.45 -11.20 2.91
N TYR A 16 4.25 -10.61 1.72
CA TYR A 16 4.75 -9.28 1.39
C TYR A 16 4.26 -8.22 2.38
N LEU A 17 2.96 -8.17 2.63
CA LEU A 17 2.37 -7.21 3.56
C LEU A 17 2.91 -7.40 4.99
N MET A 18 3.11 -8.64 5.43
CA MET A 18 3.75 -8.92 6.72
C MET A 18 5.19 -8.40 6.78
N VAL A 19 5.97 -8.61 5.73
CA VAL A 19 7.37 -8.14 5.69
C VAL A 19 7.44 -6.61 5.72
N ILE A 20 6.63 -5.91 4.93
CA ILE A 20 6.57 -4.44 4.95
C ILE A 20 6.15 -3.94 6.33
N PHE A 21 5.15 -4.55 6.95
CA PHE A 21 4.68 -4.20 8.28
C PHE A 21 5.76 -4.40 9.35
N THR A 22 6.52 -5.50 9.29
CA THR A 22 7.63 -5.74 10.24
C THR A 22 8.74 -4.71 10.09
N ILE A 23 9.08 -4.28 8.87
CA ILE A 23 10.06 -3.19 8.64
C ILE A 23 9.56 -1.90 9.29
N GLY A 24 8.27 -1.64 9.16
CA GLY A 24 7.63 -0.53 9.79
C GLY A 24 7.82 -0.54 11.32
N ILE A 25 7.46 -1.63 11.98
CA ILE A 25 7.63 -1.80 13.44
C ILE A 25 9.10 -1.63 13.84
N LEU A 26 10.04 -2.20 13.09
CA LEU A 26 11.49 -2.05 13.36
C LEU A 26 11.95 -0.59 13.26
N SER A 27 11.33 0.19 12.37
CA SER A 27 11.56 1.63 12.28
C SER A 27 11.04 2.38 13.50
N ASP A 28 9.81 2.10 13.93
CA ASP A 28 9.17 2.73 15.11
C ASP A 28 9.93 2.40 16.39
N LEU A 29 10.43 1.18 16.52
CA LEU A 29 11.29 0.76 17.63
C LEU A 29 12.70 1.37 17.57
N LYS A 30 12.98 2.28 16.60
CA LYS A 30 14.28 2.93 16.38
C LYS A 30 15.45 1.94 16.14
N LEU A 31 15.15 0.70 15.77
CA LEU A 31 16.16 -0.29 15.39
C LEU A 31 16.75 0.04 14.02
N LEU A 32 15.95 0.63 13.12
CA LEU A 32 16.38 1.18 11.83
C LEU A 32 16.52 2.71 11.94
N LYS A 33 17.59 3.18 12.56
CA LYS A 33 17.82 4.62 12.83
C LYS A 33 18.03 5.48 11.58
N SER A 34 18.48 4.89 10.47
CA SER A 34 18.81 5.64 9.25
C SER A 34 17.64 5.61 8.28
N PRO A 35 17.02 6.77 7.95
CA PRO A 35 15.93 6.85 6.97
C PRO A 35 16.32 6.27 5.60
N ASN A 36 17.57 6.53 5.16
CA ASN A 36 18.05 6.04 3.87
C ASN A 36 18.13 4.50 3.83
N LYS A 37 18.58 3.86 4.92
CA LYS A 37 18.60 2.39 5.00
C LYS A 37 17.19 1.80 4.94
N ARG A 38 16.22 2.44 5.60
CA ARG A 38 14.81 2.04 5.55
C ARG A 38 14.27 2.13 4.12
N LEU A 39 14.47 3.25 3.44
CA LEU A 39 14.03 3.45 2.06
C LEU A 39 14.63 2.41 1.10
N ILE A 40 15.94 2.18 1.20
CA ILE A 40 16.63 1.18 0.34
C ILE A 40 16.07 -0.22 0.61
N LEU A 41 15.91 -0.60 1.87
CA LEU A 41 15.38 -1.91 2.26
C LEU A 41 13.95 -2.10 1.74
N GLN A 42 13.07 -1.11 1.95
CA GLN A 42 11.71 -1.13 1.43
C GLN A 42 11.70 -1.26 -0.08
N PHE A 43 12.51 -0.48 -0.79
CA PHE A 43 12.59 -0.51 -2.24
C PHE A 43 13.01 -1.88 -2.79
N LEU A 44 14.04 -2.48 -2.21
CA LEU A 44 14.50 -3.82 -2.60
C LEU A 44 13.42 -4.89 -2.38
N ILE A 45 12.74 -4.84 -1.25
CA ILE A 45 11.66 -5.78 -0.95
C ILE A 45 10.50 -5.60 -1.92
N ILE A 46 10.10 -4.35 -2.19
CA ILE A 46 9.04 -4.06 -3.16
C ILE A 46 9.39 -4.64 -4.53
N ILE A 47 10.59 -4.41 -5.06
CA ILE A 47 11.02 -4.93 -6.37
C ILE A 47 10.94 -6.45 -6.40
N ILE A 48 11.46 -7.14 -5.38
CA ILE A 48 11.45 -8.60 -5.33
C ILE A 48 10.01 -9.13 -5.38
N PHE A 49 9.10 -8.57 -4.59
CA PHE A 49 7.72 -9.02 -4.57
C PHE A 49 6.93 -8.66 -5.82
N LEU A 50 7.17 -7.49 -6.43
CA LEU A 50 6.57 -7.14 -7.70
C LEU A 50 6.98 -8.12 -8.81
N TYR A 51 8.25 -8.52 -8.82
CA TYR A 51 8.75 -9.52 -9.76
C TYR A 51 8.12 -10.89 -9.51
N LEU A 52 8.01 -11.35 -8.26
CA LEU A 52 7.40 -12.63 -7.90
C LEU A 52 5.89 -12.70 -8.19
N LEU A 53 5.19 -11.57 -8.09
CA LEU A 53 3.75 -11.47 -8.33
C LEU A 53 3.42 -11.07 -9.76
N ASP A 54 4.42 -10.77 -10.60
CA ASP A 54 4.29 -10.19 -11.95
C ASP A 54 3.40 -8.94 -12.00
N ILE A 55 3.49 -8.11 -10.95
CA ILE A 55 2.73 -6.87 -10.86
C ILE A 55 3.60 -5.72 -11.36
N LYS A 56 3.17 -5.08 -12.45
CA LYS A 56 3.86 -3.95 -13.06
C LYS A 56 2.89 -2.99 -13.72
N LEU A 57 3.25 -1.73 -13.76
CA LEU A 57 2.54 -0.73 -14.55
C LEU A 57 2.85 -0.93 -16.03
N ILE A 58 1.79 -1.03 -16.85
CA ILE A 58 1.91 -1.27 -18.30
C ILE A 58 1.55 -0.01 -19.06
N PHE A 59 0.60 0.79 -18.56
CA PHE A 59 0.03 1.90 -19.27
C PHE A 59 -0.39 3.04 -18.34
N THR A 60 0.01 4.28 -18.67
CA THR A 60 -0.26 5.49 -17.86
C THR A 60 -1.01 6.58 -18.62
N LYS A 61 -1.24 6.41 -19.92
CA LYS A 61 -1.77 7.43 -20.87
C LYS A 61 -0.81 8.59 -21.17
N PHE A 62 0.44 8.54 -20.71
CA PHE A 62 1.49 9.48 -21.08
C PHE A 62 2.41 8.81 -22.09
N LEU A 63 2.41 9.28 -23.34
CA LEU A 63 3.11 8.67 -24.47
C LEU A 63 4.59 8.36 -24.18
N ILE A 64 5.31 9.32 -23.60
CA ILE A 64 6.74 9.15 -23.28
C ILE A 64 6.94 8.07 -22.23
N LEU A 65 6.11 8.07 -21.17
CA LEU A 65 6.21 7.11 -20.09
C LEU A 65 5.79 5.71 -20.55
N ASP A 66 4.72 5.62 -21.35
CA ASP A 66 4.24 4.35 -21.89
C ASP A 66 5.28 3.72 -22.83
N TYR A 67 6.05 4.52 -23.58
CA TYR A 67 7.20 4.03 -24.35
C TYR A 67 8.29 3.44 -23.46
N LEU A 68 8.64 4.10 -22.35
CA LEU A 68 9.62 3.59 -21.39
C LEU A 68 9.12 2.34 -20.66
N LEU A 69 7.82 2.26 -20.36
CA LEU A 69 7.19 1.12 -19.68
C LEU A 69 7.16 -0.17 -20.53
N GLN A 70 7.40 -0.08 -21.86
CA GLN A 70 7.59 -1.26 -22.70
C GLN A 70 8.83 -2.07 -22.28
N ASN A 71 9.83 -1.41 -21.68
CA ASN A 71 10.96 -2.11 -21.10
C ASN A 71 10.54 -2.71 -19.76
N ILE A 72 10.62 -4.05 -19.65
CA ILE A 72 10.16 -4.81 -18.48
C ILE A 72 10.89 -4.41 -17.21
N PHE A 73 12.20 -4.16 -17.26
CA PHE A 73 12.99 -3.73 -16.11
C PHE A 73 12.59 -2.34 -15.64
N PHE A 74 12.40 -1.42 -16.59
CA PHE A 74 11.93 -0.08 -16.27
C PHE A 74 10.53 -0.12 -15.66
N SER A 75 9.62 -0.94 -16.16
CA SER A 75 8.26 -1.08 -15.66
C SER A 75 8.25 -1.55 -14.19
N PHE A 76 9.00 -2.57 -13.82
CA PHE A 76 9.13 -3.00 -12.42
C PHE A 76 9.77 -1.93 -11.53
N PHE A 77 10.86 -1.32 -12.00
CA PHE A 77 11.55 -0.26 -11.26
C PHE A 77 10.62 0.93 -11.01
N PHE A 78 9.92 1.39 -12.04
CA PHE A 78 8.99 2.51 -11.94
C PHE A 78 7.79 2.19 -11.04
N THR A 79 7.24 0.99 -11.13
CA THR A 79 6.16 0.53 -10.25
C THR A 79 6.63 0.51 -8.78
N ALA A 80 7.82 -0.02 -8.52
CA ALA A 80 8.40 -0.03 -7.18
C ALA A 80 8.62 1.39 -6.64
N PHE A 81 9.09 2.30 -7.48
CA PHE A 81 9.30 3.70 -7.12
C PHE A 81 7.98 4.39 -6.77
N CYS A 82 6.92 4.19 -7.57
CA CYS A 82 5.59 4.72 -7.28
C CYS A 82 5.04 4.20 -5.95
N LEU A 83 5.16 2.90 -5.69
CA LEU A 83 4.72 2.31 -4.42
C LEU A 83 5.52 2.85 -3.23
N LEU A 84 6.83 3.01 -3.39
CA LEU A 84 7.68 3.59 -2.35
C LEU A 84 7.27 5.03 -2.01
N ILE A 85 6.94 5.84 -3.03
CA ILE A 85 6.43 7.20 -2.82
C ILE A 85 5.10 7.17 -2.06
N VAL A 86 4.18 6.28 -2.42
CA VAL A 86 2.89 6.17 -1.72
C VAL A 86 3.11 5.77 -0.26
N ILE A 87 3.90 4.74 0.01
CA ILE A 87 4.16 4.26 1.38
C ILE A 87 4.80 5.35 2.25
N ASN A 88 5.83 6.04 1.73
CA ASN A 88 6.52 7.05 2.52
C ASN A 88 5.80 8.41 2.48
N GLY A 89 5.09 8.74 1.41
CA GLY A 89 4.28 9.95 1.31
C GLY A 89 3.14 9.97 2.31
N THR A 90 2.49 8.85 2.53
CA THR A 90 1.44 8.73 3.56
C THR A 90 1.98 8.97 4.97
N ASN A 91 3.20 8.51 5.27
CA ASN A 91 3.85 8.78 6.55
C ASN A 91 4.10 10.28 6.79
N PHE A 92 4.40 11.06 5.75
CA PHE A 92 4.56 12.51 5.88
C PHE A 92 3.23 13.24 6.13
N ILE A 93 2.13 12.72 5.58
CA ILE A 93 0.79 13.32 5.71
C ILE A 93 0.16 12.94 7.06
N ASP A 94 0.60 11.86 7.67
CA ASP A 94 0.02 11.28 8.90
C ASP A 94 0.22 12.17 10.16
N GLY A 95 0.99 13.24 10.06
CA GLY A 95 1.06 14.28 11.11
C GLY A 95 -0.28 14.98 11.43
N ASN A 96 -1.28 14.83 10.56
CA ASN A 96 -2.64 15.34 10.75
C ASN A 96 -3.62 14.16 10.90
N ASN A 97 -4.18 13.99 12.10
CA ASN A 97 -5.19 12.99 12.38
C ASN A 97 -6.29 12.97 11.30
N LEU A 98 -6.74 11.79 10.91
CA LEU A 98 -7.84 11.54 9.97
C LEU A 98 -7.54 11.73 8.48
N VAL A 99 -6.49 12.44 8.09
CA VAL A 99 -6.24 12.77 6.68
C VAL A 99 -5.93 11.52 5.87
N VAL A 100 -5.02 10.68 6.34
CA VAL A 100 -4.60 9.46 5.65
C VAL A 100 -5.73 8.42 5.60
N LEU A 101 -6.39 8.17 6.73
CA LEU A 101 -7.51 7.24 6.78
C LEU A 101 -8.68 7.72 5.92
N GLY A 102 -9.01 9.01 5.97
CA GLY A 102 -10.03 9.62 5.14
C GLY A 102 -9.72 9.51 3.64
N TYR A 103 -8.47 9.74 3.25
CA TYR A 103 -8.02 9.60 1.86
C TYR A 103 -8.23 8.16 1.36
N TYR A 104 -7.75 7.16 2.10
CA TYR A 104 -7.92 5.75 1.70
C TYR A 104 -9.37 5.31 1.69
N LEU A 105 -10.19 5.80 2.63
CA LEU A 105 -11.61 5.50 2.65
C LEU A 105 -12.31 6.03 1.40
N ILE A 106 -12.05 7.29 1.03
CA ILE A 106 -12.61 7.90 -0.19
C ILE A 106 -12.14 7.12 -1.43
N LEU A 107 -10.86 6.75 -1.49
CA LEU A 107 -10.30 6.01 -2.61
C LEU A 107 -10.99 4.64 -2.77
N LEU A 108 -11.19 3.90 -1.67
CA LEU A 108 -11.91 2.62 -1.69
C LEU A 108 -13.37 2.78 -2.11
N LEU A 109 -14.05 3.83 -1.65
CA LEU A 109 -15.43 4.13 -2.08
C LEU A 109 -15.50 4.44 -3.58
N ILE A 110 -14.56 5.22 -4.11
CA ILE A 110 -14.45 5.49 -5.56
C ILE A 110 -14.24 4.18 -6.32
N ILE A 111 -13.31 3.34 -5.90
CA ILE A 111 -13.06 2.03 -6.51
C ILE A 111 -14.34 1.19 -6.51
N LEU A 112 -15.05 1.12 -5.40
CA LEU A 112 -16.27 0.34 -5.27
C LEU A 112 -17.39 0.87 -6.18
N PHE A 113 -17.49 2.19 -6.35
CA PHE A 113 -18.58 2.83 -7.13
C PHE A 113 -18.34 2.74 -8.64
N PHE A 114 -17.09 2.94 -9.09
CA PHE A 114 -16.76 2.98 -10.51
C PHE A 114 -16.46 1.61 -11.12
N ASN A 115 -16.02 0.62 -10.32
CA ASN A 115 -15.67 -0.71 -10.82
C ASN A 115 -16.86 -1.69 -10.77
N LYS A 116 -17.81 -1.49 -11.67
CA LYS A 116 -18.97 -2.40 -11.78
C LYS A 116 -18.64 -3.74 -12.47
N HIS A 117 -17.59 -3.85 -13.27
CA HIS A 117 -17.43 -4.98 -14.21
C HIS A 117 -16.10 -5.76 -14.22
N ASP A 118 -14.96 -5.23 -13.77
CA ASP A 118 -13.66 -5.82 -14.16
C ASP A 118 -12.73 -6.25 -13.03
N PHE A 119 -13.13 -6.25 -11.76
CA PHE A 119 -12.27 -6.76 -10.69
C PHE A 119 -12.40 -8.27 -10.52
N GLN A 120 -11.71 -9.04 -11.40
CA GLN A 120 -11.50 -10.47 -11.18
C GLN A 120 -10.44 -10.76 -10.08
N THR A 121 -9.62 -9.78 -9.70
CA THR A 121 -8.48 -9.98 -8.80
C THR A 121 -8.73 -9.61 -7.33
N ILE A 122 -9.69 -8.74 -7.05
CA ILE A 122 -10.07 -8.38 -5.67
C ILE A 122 -11.57 -8.61 -5.54
N SER A 123 -11.97 -9.59 -4.75
CA SER A 123 -13.40 -9.83 -4.51
C SER A 123 -14.04 -8.59 -3.89
N LYS A 124 -15.27 -8.27 -4.27
CA LYS A 124 -16.03 -7.16 -3.66
C LYS A 124 -16.06 -7.27 -2.13
N LEU A 125 -16.08 -8.50 -1.62
CA LEU A 125 -16.01 -8.80 -0.19
C LEU A 125 -14.75 -8.21 0.45
N ASN A 126 -13.59 -8.32 -0.19
CA ASN A 126 -12.33 -7.77 0.34
C ASN A 126 -12.36 -6.24 0.41
N ILE A 127 -12.98 -5.58 -0.56
CA ILE A 127 -13.13 -4.12 -0.54
C ILE A 127 -14.07 -3.69 0.60
N PHE A 128 -15.19 -4.38 0.81
CA PHE A 128 -16.10 -4.10 1.93
C PHE A 128 -15.42 -4.27 3.28
N LEU A 129 -14.67 -5.37 3.47
CA LEU A 129 -13.91 -5.61 4.69
C LEU A 129 -12.86 -4.52 4.96
N LEU A 130 -12.18 -4.02 3.91
CA LEU A 130 -11.22 -2.92 4.03
C LEU A 130 -11.92 -1.60 4.39
N ILE A 131 -13.06 -1.29 3.79
CA ILE A 131 -13.85 -0.09 4.11
C ILE A 131 -14.31 -0.14 5.57
N GLU A 132 -14.83 -1.28 6.03
CA GLU A 132 -15.28 -1.46 7.41
C GLU A 132 -14.12 -1.25 8.38
N LEU A 133 -12.98 -1.88 8.14
CA LEU A 133 -11.78 -1.74 8.96
C LEU A 133 -11.30 -0.29 9.03
N ILE A 134 -11.17 0.39 7.88
CA ILE A 134 -10.71 1.79 7.84
C ILE A 134 -11.71 2.70 8.54
N SER A 135 -13.02 2.44 8.40
CA SER A 135 -14.06 3.23 9.09
C SER A 135 -13.96 3.09 10.61
N ILE A 136 -13.72 1.88 11.11
CA ILE A 136 -13.51 1.65 12.55
C ILE A 136 -12.25 2.37 13.03
N LEU A 137 -11.13 2.23 12.31
CA LEU A 137 -9.88 2.91 12.64
C LEU A 137 -10.04 4.44 12.63
N LEU A 138 -10.81 4.98 11.67
CA LEU A 138 -11.09 6.40 11.57
C LEU A 138 -11.86 6.91 12.78
N ILE A 139 -12.85 6.18 13.27
CA ILE A 139 -13.61 6.52 14.47
C ILE A 139 -12.69 6.53 15.70
N PHE A 140 -11.83 5.52 15.88
CA PHE A 140 -10.91 5.46 17.01
C PHE A 140 -9.83 6.55 16.94
N ASN A 141 -9.37 6.91 15.74
CA ASN A 141 -8.44 8.00 15.53
C ASN A 141 -9.10 9.35 15.81
N PHE A 142 -10.35 9.55 15.38
CA PHE A 142 -11.14 10.74 15.72
C PHE A 142 -11.32 10.91 17.24
N LEU A 143 -11.57 9.83 17.93
CA LEU A 143 -11.67 9.81 19.41
C LEU A 143 -10.30 9.94 20.11
N LYS A 144 -9.20 10.14 19.37
CA LYS A 144 -7.82 10.22 19.87
C LYS A 144 -7.40 9.01 20.73
N LYS A 145 -8.03 7.84 20.50
CA LYS A 145 -7.69 6.60 21.19
C LYS A 145 -6.58 5.81 20.51
N ILE A 146 -6.43 6.00 19.20
CA ILE A 146 -5.40 5.36 18.39
C ILE A 146 -4.75 6.45 17.53
N TYR A 147 -3.43 6.48 17.53
CA TYR A 147 -2.64 7.26 16.57
C TYR A 147 -2.04 6.29 15.58
N LEU A 148 -2.14 6.61 14.29
CA LEU A 148 -1.35 5.93 13.27
C LEU A 148 0.09 6.38 13.52
N GLY A 149 0.98 5.45 13.87
CA GLY A 149 2.40 5.72 13.93
C GLY A 149 3.00 5.86 12.52
N ASP A 150 4.31 6.07 12.42
CA ASP A 150 5.04 6.20 11.14
C ASP A 150 4.78 5.04 10.15
N ASN A 151 4.04 4.03 10.54
CA ASN A 151 3.74 2.81 9.78
C ASN A 151 2.28 2.34 9.94
N GLY A 152 1.43 3.25 10.32
CA GLY A 152 -0.01 3.04 10.58
C GLY A 152 -0.84 2.49 9.46
#